data_ee8360c9cd3b22948cbcba69ddb46107
#
_entry.id   ee8360c9cd3b22948cbcba69ddb46107
#
_cell.length_a   1.000
_cell.length_b   1.000
_cell.length_c   1.000
_cell.angle_alpha   90.00
_cell.angle_beta   90.00
_cell.angle_gamma   90.00
#
_symmetry.space_group_name_H-M   'P 1'
#
loop_
_entity.id
_entity.type
_entity.pdbx_description
1 polymer ?
#
loop_
_entity_poly.entity_id
_entity_poly.type
_entity_poly.pdbx_seq_one_letter_code
_entity_poly.pdbx_strand_id
1 'polypeptide(L)'
;MKTNLFFLLTSLFTIYTFGQTKLYDNIFIKAGDINAYDEFIKEHYAKIHNERVDKGMLIQWDVWKVIDTPQEDFTHMVTYIYDIEKYPNETAAYEMVGMSNLQWATIQDEVNKMRERVAQVKWIDLGSARKKGVDYLPEIMVLNMMKVLNGKAENYEKEEIKRTKSINNNSNKVGWNFHRRIGE
;
A
#
# COMPACT_ATOMS: atom_id res chain seq x y z
N MET A 1 43.38 -31.64 -39.88
CA MET A 1 42.38 -30.61 -39.64
C MET A 1 41.54 -31.03 -38.42
N LYS A 2 41.73 -30.36 -37.28
CA LYS A 2 40.96 -30.64 -36.05
C LYS A 2 39.91 -29.54 -35.92
N THR A 3 38.68 -29.91 -36.05
CA THR A 3 37.51 -29.01 -35.92
C THR A 3 37.18 -28.90 -34.43
N ASN A 4 37.49 -27.77 -33.83
CA ASN A 4 37.06 -27.46 -32.44
C ASN A 4 35.59 -27.04 -32.47
N LEU A 5 34.72 -27.90 -31.94
CA LEU A 5 33.32 -27.62 -31.70
C LEU A 5 33.22 -26.83 -30.39
N PHE A 6 32.99 -25.50 -30.50
CA PHE A 6 32.76 -24.62 -29.35
C PHE A 6 31.30 -24.74 -28.94
N PHE A 7 31.02 -25.49 -27.85
CA PHE A 7 29.71 -25.52 -27.25
C PHE A 7 29.48 -24.23 -26.47
N LEU A 8 28.69 -23.30 -27.04
CA LEU A 8 28.21 -22.10 -26.36
C LEU A 8 27.05 -22.50 -25.46
N LEU A 9 27.34 -22.78 -24.17
CA LEU A 9 26.31 -23.01 -23.15
C LEU A 9 25.71 -21.68 -22.77
N THR A 10 24.68 -21.23 -23.51
CA THR A 10 23.81 -20.12 -23.08
C THR A 10 22.94 -20.60 -21.92
N SER A 11 23.44 -20.39 -20.70
CA SER A 11 22.59 -20.48 -19.50
C SER A 11 21.51 -19.39 -19.58
N LEU A 12 20.32 -19.79 -20.01
CA LEU A 12 19.11 -18.99 -19.83
C LEU A 12 18.88 -18.85 -18.32
N PHE A 13 19.42 -17.79 -17.73
CA PHE A 13 18.93 -17.29 -16.46
C PHE A 13 17.54 -16.76 -16.69
N THR A 14 16.54 -17.63 -16.54
CA THR A 14 15.17 -17.19 -16.28
C THR A 14 15.20 -16.47 -14.93
N ILE A 15 15.34 -15.15 -14.99
CA ILE A 15 15.07 -14.29 -13.84
C ILE A 15 13.57 -14.45 -13.57
N TYR A 16 13.23 -15.39 -12.69
CA TYR A 16 11.93 -15.38 -12.06
C TYR A 16 11.90 -14.09 -11.23
N THR A 17 11.37 -13.04 -11.81
CA THR A 17 10.85 -11.93 -11.01
C THR A 17 9.68 -12.51 -10.22
N PHE A 18 9.96 -13.08 -9.07
CA PHE A 18 8.95 -13.28 -8.05
C PHE A 18 8.43 -11.89 -7.75
N GLY A 19 7.23 -11.59 -8.23
CA GLY A 19 6.58 -10.32 -7.93
C GLY A 19 6.53 -10.21 -6.41
N GLN A 20 7.16 -9.16 -5.87
CA GLN A 20 7.14 -8.88 -4.44
C GLN A 20 5.70 -8.92 -3.94
N THR A 21 5.39 -9.83 -3.01
CA THR A 21 4.06 -9.86 -2.41
C THR A 21 3.92 -8.65 -1.51
N LYS A 22 3.03 -7.73 -1.90
CA LYS A 22 2.80 -6.50 -1.15
C LYS A 22 1.79 -6.74 -0.05
N LEU A 23 2.16 -6.28 1.15
CA LEU A 23 1.26 -6.18 2.28
C LEU A 23 0.78 -4.73 2.42
N TYR A 24 -0.52 -4.54 2.40
CA TYR A 24 -1.17 -3.26 2.66
C TYR A 24 -1.70 -3.24 4.08
N ASP A 25 -1.20 -2.33 4.90
CA ASP A 25 -1.70 -2.08 6.24
C ASP A 25 -2.49 -0.76 6.22
N ASN A 26 -3.80 -0.85 6.34
CA ASN A 26 -4.72 0.27 6.22
C ASN A 26 -5.31 0.60 7.57
N ILE A 27 -5.11 1.83 8.00
CA ILE A 27 -5.63 2.37 9.25
C ILE A 27 -6.74 3.37 8.92
N PHE A 28 -7.95 3.10 9.37
CA PHE A 28 -9.10 3.99 9.23
C PHE A 28 -9.14 4.93 10.43
N ILE A 29 -9.18 6.23 10.14
CA ILE A 29 -9.05 7.31 11.10
C ILE A 29 -10.32 8.17 11.09
N LYS A 30 -10.83 8.50 12.27
CA LYS A 30 -11.82 9.55 12.47
C LYS A 30 -11.12 10.75 13.13
N ALA A 31 -10.90 11.82 12.36
CA ALA A 31 -10.34 13.05 12.86
C ALA A 31 -11.45 13.96 13.39
N GLY A 32 -11.21 14.63 14.53
CA GLY A 32 -12.16 15.59 15.09
C GLY A 32 -12.21 16.88 14.28
N ASP A 33 -11.03 17.39 13.90
CA ASP A 33 -10.86 18.47 12.92
C ASP A 33 -10.03 17.97 11.76
N ILE A 34 -10.66 17.84 10.59
CA ILE A 34 -10.08 17.28 9.39
C ILE A 34 -8.90 18.10 8.90
N ASN A 35 -9.02 19.44 8.90
CA ASN A 35 -7.99 20.31 8.36
C ASN A 35 -6.77 20.36 9.28
N ALA A 36 -7.01 20.49 10.59
CA ALA A 36 -5.92 20.45 11.57
C ALA A 36 -5.16 19.10 11.52
N TYR A 37 -5.88 18.00 11.34
CA TYR A 37 -5.26 16.68 11.16
C TYR A 37 -4.43 16.58 9.88
N ASP A 38 -4.94 17.07 8.73
CA ASP A 38 -4.22 17.11 7.46
C ASP A 38 -2.88 17.87 7.58
N GLU A 39 -2.90 19.06 8.19
CA GLU A 39 -1.71 19.88 8.42
C GLU A 39 -0.72 19.16 9.32
N PHE A 40 -1.19 18.59 10.44
CA PHE A 40 -0.35 17.87 11.38
C PHE A 40 0.35 16.67 10.74
N ILE A 41 -0.37 15.90 9.92
CA ILE A 41 0.20 14.74 9.22
C ILE A 41 1.26 15.18 8.21
N LYS A 42 1.01 16.24 7.46
CA LYS A 42 2.00 16.80 6.51
C LYS A 42 3.27 17.28 7.22
N GLU A 43 3.12 17.97 8.34
CA GLU A 43 4.24 18.56 9.07
C GLU A 43 5.12 17.50 9.75
N HIS A 44 4.51 16.50 10.40
CA HIS A 44 5.24 15.59 11.28
C HIS A 44 5.48 14.21 10.70
N TYR A 45 4.50 13.65 9.97
CA TYR A 45 4.59 12.25 9.51
C TYR A 45 5.20 12.12 8.13
N ALA A 46 4.95 13.05 7.22
CA ALA A 46 5.42 12.92 5.84
C ALA A 46 6.93 12.77 5.74
N LYS A 47 7.70 13.55 6.52
CA LYS A 47 9.16 13.47 6.55
C LYS A 47 9.65 12.09 6.99
N ILE A 48 9.05 11.53 8.05
CA ILE A 48 9.43 10.22 8.59
C ILE A 48 9.14 9.12 7.58
N HIS A 49 7.95 9.13 6.98
CA HIS A 49 7.55 8.06 6.07
C HIS A 49 8.21 8.17 4.71
N ASN A 50 8.53 9.37 4.22
CA ASN A 50 9.35 9.54 3.03
C ASN A 50 10.74 8.95 3.24
N GLU A 51 11.38 9.20 4.38
CA GLU A 51 12.69 8.60 4.72
C GLU A 51 12.61 7.06 4.79
N ARG A 52 11.49 6.50 5.31
CA ARG A 52 11.28 5.04 5.31
C ARG A 52 11.14 4.47 3.91
N VAL A 53 10.48 5.19 3.00
CA VAL A 53 10.38 4.81 1.58
C VAL A 53 11.73 4.87 0.91
N ASP A 54 12.48 5.96 1.11
CA ASP A 54 13.81 6.15 0.51
C ASP A 54 14.81 5.08 0.95
N LYS A 55 14.69 4.60 2.20
CA LYS A 55 15.50 3.50 2.74
C LYS A 55 14.95 2.09 2.41
N GLY A 56 13.86 1.99 1.67
CA GLY A 56 13.25 0.73 1.27
C GLY A 56 12.61 -0.08 2.40
N MET A 57 12.28 0.58 3.51
CA MET A 57 11.52 -0.02 4.63
C MET A 57 10.02 -0.05 4.34
N LEU A 58 9.55 0.89 3.54
CA LEU A 58 8.23 0.93 2.95
C LEU A 58 8.37 0.95 1.43
N ILE A 59 7.43 0.35 0.73
CA ILE A 59 7.27 0.55 -0.71
C ILE A 59 6.60 1.91 -0.95
N GLN A 60 5.59 2.22 -0.13
CA GLN A 60 4.79 3.44 -0.26
C GLN A 60 4.06 3.75 1.05
N TRP A 61 3.74 5.03 1.26
CA TRP A 61 2.88 5.53 2.30
C TRP A 61 1.94 6.58 1.74
N ASP A 62 0.64 6.44 1.99
CA ASP A 62 -0.39 7.34 1.50
C ASP A 62 -1.37 7.71 2.59
N VAL A 63 -1.90 8.92 2.52
CA VAL A 63 -3.05 9.38 3.31
C VAL A 63 -4.15 9.80 2.37
N TRP A 64 -5.29 9.14 2.47
CA TRP A 64 -6.47 9.38 1.66
C TRP A 64 -7.55 10.04 2.50
N LYS A 65 -8.07 11.16 2.03
CA LYS A 65 -9.23 11.83 2.62
C LYS A 65 -10.50 11.24 2.04
N VAL A 66 -11.46 10.94 2.90
CA VAL A 66 -12.77 10.44 2.49
C VAL A 66 -13.64 11.60 2.02
N ILE A 67 -14.20 11.50 0.82
CA ILE A 67 -14.96 12.59 0.21
C ILE A 67 -16.44 12.27 -0.09
N ASP A 68 -16.79 11.02 -0.27
CA ASP A 68 -18.11 10.69 -0.85
C ASP A 68 -18.83 9.55 -0.09
N THR A 69 -18.58 9.44 1.20
CA THR A 69 -19.27 8.51 2.09
C THR A 69 -19.71 9.27 3.34
N PRO A 70 -20.69 8.75 4.11
CA PRO A 70 -20.99 9.28 5.43
C PRO A 70 -19.69 9.33 6.26
N GLN A 71 -19.22 10.54 6.53
CA GLN A 71 -17.99 10.77 7.33
C GLN A 71 -18.18 10.40 8.82
N GLU A 72 -19.32 9.86 9.15
CA GLU A 72 -19.65 9.41 10.50
C GLU A 72 -18.77 8.26 10.96
N ASP A 73 -18.34 7.40 10.02
CA ASP A 73 -17.53 6.23 10.34
C ASP A 73 -16.03 6.55 10.40
N PHE A 74 -15.48 7.17 9.35
CA PHE A 74 -14.09 7.59 9.29
C PHE A 74 -13.88 8.74 8.28
N THR A 75 -12.83 9.53 8.49
CA THR A 75 -12.50 10.72 7.69
C THR A 75 -11.29 10.48 6.78
N HIS A 76 -10.40 9.58 7.19
CA HIS A 76 -9.17 9.27 6.46
C HIS A 76 -8.88 7.78 6.46
N MET A 77 -8.14 7.35 5.44
CA MET A 77 -7.47 6.07 5.41
C MET A 77 -5.96 6.31 5.22
N VAL A 78 -5.18 5.81 6.16
CA VAL A 78 -3.71 5.80 6.06
C VAL A 78 -3.28 4.43 5.60
N THR A 79 -2.53 4.36 4.50
CA THR A 79 -2.06 3.13 3.89
C THR A 79 -0.55 3.03 3.99
N TYR A 80 -0.06 1.94 4.55
CA TYR A 80 1.34 1.54 4.51
C TYR A 80 1.47 0.34 3.59
N ILE A 81 2.37 0.41 2.62
CA ILE A 81 2.65 -0.70 1.71
C ILE A 81 4.04 -1.24 2.00
N TYR A 82 4.11 -2.49 2.39
CA TYR A 82 5.33 -3.21 2.72
C TYR A 82 5.65 -4.29 1.68
N ASP A 83 6.90 -4.62 1.59
CA ASP A 83 7.34 -5.91 1.10
C ASP A 83 7.09 -6.94 2.22
N ILE A 84 6.28 -7.97 1.98
CA ILE A 84 5.90 -8.94 3.01
C ILE A 84 7.12 -9.68 3.60
N GLU A 85 8.17 -9.85 2.81
CA GLU A 85 9.40 -10.51 3.26
C GLU A 85 10.21 -9.65 4.23
N LYS A 86 10.01 -8.33 4.18
CA LYS A 86 10.71 -7.36 5.04
C LYS A 86 9.86 -6.91 6.24
N TYR A 87 8.59 -7.29 6.27
CA TYR A 87 7.70 -6.96 7.38
C TYR A 87 7.88 -7.97 8.53
N PRO A 88 8.05 -7.58 9.81
CA PRO A 88 7.97 -6.25 10.43
C PRO A 88 9.33 -5.71 10.95
N ASN A 89 10.35 -5.60 10.14
CA ASN A 89 11.64 -5.03 10.56
C ASN A 89 11.50 -3.51 10.81
N GLU A 90 10.81 -3.13 11.87
CA GLU A 90 10.67 -1.73 12.26
C GLU A 90 11.85 -1.30 13.14
N THR A 91 12.86 -0.72 12.52
CA THR A 91 13.74 0.23 13.22
C THR A 91 12.90 1.44 13.58
N ALA A 92 13.18 2.06 14.73
CA ALA A 92 12.47 3.26 15.17
C ALA A 92 12.52 4.36 14.09
N ALA A 93 11.43 4.48 13.34
CA ALA A 93 11.38 5.29 12.12
C ALA A 93 11.70 6.77 12.36
N TYR A 94 11.39 7.29 13.56
CA TYR A 94 11.66 8.67 13.96
C TYR A 94 13.16 8.95 14.15
N GLU A 95 13.96 7.97 14.55
CA GLU A 95 15.41 8.11 14.69
C GLU A 95 16.09 8.37 13.35
N MET A 96 15.51 7.86 12.26
CA MET A 96 16.04 8.03 10.90
C MET A 96 16.03 9.48 10.44
N VAL A 97 15.17 10.31 11.01
CA VAL A 97 15.08 11.76 10.73
C VAL A 97 15.73 12.60 11.83
N GLY A 98 16.52 11.96 12.71
CA GLY A 98 17.22 12.65 13.81
C GLY A 98 16.30 13.11 14.95
N MET A 99 15.13 12.50 15.10
CA MET A 99 14.16 12.81 16.13
C MET A 99 14.44 11.95 17.37
N SER A 100 14.40 12.55 18.55
CA SER A 100 14.53 11.85 19.83
C SER A 100 13.23 11.12 20.20
N ASN A 101 13.34 10.12 21.09
CA ASN A 101 12.19 9.43 21.67
C ASN A 101 11.17 10.38 22.27
N LEU A 102 11.64 11.45 22.96
CA LEU A 102 10.76 12.41 23.61
C LEU A 102 9.97 13.25 22.58
N GLN A 103 10.63 13.71 21.53
CA GLN A 103 9.97 14.43 20.44
C GLN A 103 8.92 13.56 19.77
N TRP A 104 9.26 12.29 19.48
CA TRP A 104 8.33 11.35 18.90
C TRP A 104 7.13 11.07 19.82
N ALA A 105 7.38 10.85 21.11
CA ALA A 105 6.30 10.65 22.08
C ALA A 105 5.35 11.84 22.15
N THR A 106 5.88 13.07 22.09
CA THR A 106 5.05 14.29 22.05
C THR A 106 4.17 14.31 20.80
N ILE A 107 4.72 14.05 19.61
CA ILE A 107 3.96 13.99 18.36
C ILE A 107 2.86 12.90 18.42
N GLN A 108 3.18 11.73 18.98
CA GLN A 108 2.20 10.66 19.16
C GLN A 108 1.07 11.06 20.12
N ASP A 109 1.38 11.73 21.21
CA ASP A 109 0.38 12.20 22.17
C ASP A 109 -0.54 13.26 21.54
N GLU A 110 0.01 14.18 20.79
CA GLU A 110 -0.75 15.21 20.07
C GLU A 110 -1.67 14.60 19.01
N VAL A 111 -1.18 13.75 18.15
CA VAL A 111 -1.99 13.12 17.11
C VAL A 111 -3.10 12.24 17.69
N ASN A 112 -2.84 11.58 18.82
CA ASN A 112 -3.86 10.76 19.47
C ASN A 112 -5.01 11.59 20.08
N LYS A 113 -4.78 12.86 20.39
CA LYS A 113 -5.84 13.80 20.80
C LYS A 113 -6.68 14.31 19.62
N MET A 114 -6.11 14.29 18.41
CA MET A 114 -6.77 14.81 17.20
C MET A 114 -7.63 13.76 16.49
N ARG A 115 -7.40 12.47 16.77
CA ARG A 115 -8.00 11.36 16.02
C ARG A 115 -8.37 10.17 16.88
N GLU A 116 -9.32 9.40 16.37
CA GLU A 116 -9.61 8.03 16.78
C GLU A 116 -9.18 7.05 15.68
N ARG A 117 -8.56 5.94 16.05
CA ARG A 117 -8.35 4.81 15.13
C ARG A 117 -9.59 3.94 15.17
N VAL A 118 -10.38 4.00 14.10
CA VAL A 118 -11.65 3.26 14.01
C VAL A 118 -11.40 1.78 13.72
N ALA A 119 -10.47 1.51 12.80
CA ALA A 119 -10.12 0.15 12.42
C ALA A 119 -8.71 0.08 11.84
N GLN A 120 -8.12 -1.11 11.88
CA GLN A 120 -6.89 -1.44 11.14
C GLN A 120 -7.12 -2.77 10.42
N VAL A 121 -6.84 -2.79 9.14
CA VAL A 121 -7.06 -3.98 8.29
C VAL A 121 -5.85 -4.21 7.42
N LYS A 122 -5.34 -5.45 7.43
CA LYS A 122 -4.23 -5.86 6.58
C LYS A 122 -4.75 -6.64 5.38
N TRP A 123 -4.19 -6.32 4.20
CA TRP A 123 -4.52 -6.98 2.95
C TRP A 123 -3.26 -7.41 2.22
N ILE A 124 -3.36 -8.50 1.48
CA ILE A 124 -2.34 -8.90 0.51
C ILE A 124 -2.82 -8.58 -0.90
N ASP A 125 -1.90 -8.15 -1.75
CA ASP A 125 -2.16 -7.94 -3.18
C ASP A 125 -2.29 -9.30 -3.87
N LEU A 126 -3.41 -9.53 -4.54
CA LEU A 126 -3.66 -10.72 -5.35
C LEU A 126 -3.54 -10.43 -6.85
N GLY A 127 -3.53 -9.16 -7.21
CA GLY A 127 -3.39 -8.73 -8.59
C GLY A 127 -3.61 -7.25 -8.74
N SER A 128 -2.75 -6.64 -9.53
CA SER A 128 -2.84 -5.22 -9.84
C SER A 128 -2.65 -4.99 -11.33
N ALA A 129 -3.30 -3.95 -11.84
CA ALA A 129 -3.10 -3.47 -13.19
C ALA A 129 -3.04 -1.96 -13.19
N ARG A 130 -2.16 -1.40 -14.01
CA ARG A 130 -2.04 0.03 -14.25
C ARG A 130 -2.15 0.31 -15.74
N LYS A 131 -2.85 1.37 -16.09
CA LYS A 131 -2.97 1.79 -17.48
C LYS A 131 -1.58 2.14 -18.03
N LYS A 132 -1.24 1.61 -19.20
CA LYS A 132 0.04 1.86 -19.85
C LYS A 132 0.23 3.37 -20.11
N GLY A 133 1.41 3.89 -19.78
CA GLY A 133 1.76 5.31 -19.98
C GLY A 133 1.25 6.23 -18.88
N VAL A 134 0.69 5.71 -17.80
CA VAL A 134 0.32 6.49 -16.61
C VAL A 134 1.41 6.34 -15.55
N ASP A 135 2.12 7.42 -15.25
CA ASP A 135 3.22 7.50 -14.29
C ASP A 135 2.88 8.34 -13.04
N TYR A 136 1.70 8.95 -13.01
CA TYR A 136 1.21 9.75 -11.87
C TYR A 136 0.30 8.93 -10.95
N LEU A 137 0.24 9.31 -9.67
CA LEU A 137 -0.75 8.78 -8.73
C LEU A 137 -2.14 9.36 -9.00
N PRO A 138 -3.22 8.55 -8.96
CA PRO A 138 -4.57 9.07 -9.13
C PRO A 138 -4.94 9.97 -7.95
N GLU A 139 -5.65 11.06 -8.23
CA GLU A 139 -6.20 11.96 -7.20
C GLU A 139 -7.37 11.33 -6.45
N ILE A 140 -8.07 10.40 -7.07
CA ILE A 140 -9.25 9.73 -6.50
C ILE A 140 -9.02 8.22 -6.51
N MET A 141 -9.25 7.61 -5.36
CA MET A 141 -9.30 6.18 -5.17
C MET A 141 -10.72 5.75 -4.77
N VAL A 142 -11.26 4.73 -5.41
CA VAL A 142 -12.53 4.10 -5.02
C VAL A 142 -12.22 2.78 -4.35
N LEU A 143 -12.57 2.69 -3.06
CA LEU A 143 -12.43 1.47 -2.27
C LEU A 143 -13.75 0.71 -2.22
N ASN A 144 -13.79 -0.50 -2.77
CA ASN A 144 -14.94 -1.39 -2.71
C ASN A 144 -14.63 -2.58 -1.80
N MET A 145 -15.24 -2.62 -0.63
CA MET A 145 -15.14 -3.75 0.28
C MET A 145 -16.25 -4.76 0.00
N MET A 146 -15.87 -5.99 -0.39
CA MET A 146 -16.81 -7.04 -0.75
C MET A 146 -16.78 -8.17 0.26
N LYS A 147 -17.96 -8.56 0.76
CA LYS A 147 -18.11 -9.79 1.55
C LYS A 147 -18.48 -10.93 0.62
N VAL A 148 -17.55 -11.83 0.43
CA VAL A 148 -17.78 -13.00 -0.44
C VAL A 148 -18.52 -14.10 0.35
N LEU A 149 -19.47 -14.75 -0.31
CA LEU A 149 -20.22 -15.88 0.28
C LEU A 149 -19.28 -17.05 0.61
N ASN A 150 -19.60 -17.77 1.68
CA ASN A 150 -18.82 -18.93 2.12
C ASN A 150 -18.65 -19.95 0.99
N GLY A 151 -17.45 -20.44 0.82
CA GLY A 151 -17.09 -21.42 -0.23
C GLY A 151 -16.99 -20.84 -1.64
N LYS A 152 -17.14 -19.53 -1.83
CA LYS A 152 -17.03 -18.86 -3.16
C LYS A 152 -15.79 -18.02 -3.33
N ALA A 153 -14.94 -17.88 -2.28
CA ALA A 153 -13.79 -17.00 -2.29
C ALA A 153 -12.82 -17.30 -3.43
N GLU A 154 -12.43 -18.55 -3.63
CA GLU A 154 -11.48 -18.94 -4.66
C GLU A 154 -11.97 -18.61 -6.08
N ASN A 155 -13.24 -18.89 -6.37
CA ASN A 155 -13.82 -18.58 -7.66
C ASN A 155 -13.93 -17.08 -7.89
N TYR A 156 -14.33 -16.32 -6.86
CA TYR A 156 -14.40 -14.87 -6.91
C TYR A 156 -13.00 -14.26 -7.17
N GLU A 157 -11.97 -14.70 -6.45
CA GLU A 157 -10.61 -14.24 -6.64
C GLU A 157 -10.10 -14.51 -8.06
N LYS A 158 -10.33 -15.70 -8.60
CA LYS A 158 -9.97 -16.05 -9.99
C LYS A 158 -10.61 -15.10 -11.01
N GLU A 159 -11.88 -14.77 -10.83
CA GLU A 159 -12.59 -13.87 -11.75
C GLU A 159 -12.10 -12.43 -11.61
N GLU A 160 -11.85 -11.93 -10.38
CA GLU A 160 -11.33 -10.59 -10.17
C GLU A 160 -9.90 -10.44 -10.72
N ILE A 161 -9.03 -11.45 -10.56
CA ILE A 161 -7.69 -11.45 -11.16
C ILE A 161 -7.75 -11.42 -12.70
N LYS A 162 -8.71 -12.08 -13.31
CA LYS A 162 -8.92 -11.97 -14.77
C LYS A 162 -9.35 -10.57 -15.17
N ARG A 163 -10.22 -9.92 -14.38
CA ARG A 163 -10.69 -8.55 -14.62
C ARG A 163 -9.56 -7.54 -14.53
N THR A 164 -8.59 -7.71 -13.63
CA THR A 164 -7.43 -6.80 -13.55
C THR A 164 -6.67 -6.73 -14.87
N LYS A 165 -6.58 -7.86 -15.60
CA LYS A 165 -5.91 -7.93 -16.90
C LYS A 165 -6.67 -7.19 -18.01
N SER A 166 -7.98 -7.00 -17.88
CA SER A 166 -8.83 -6.39 -18.90
C SER A 166 -8.91 -4.86 -18.81
N ILE A 167 -8.43 -4.25 -17.74
CA ILE A 167 -8.55 -2.80 -17.47
C ILE A 167 -7.72 -1.94 -18.45
N ASN A 168 -6.74 -2.55 -19.11
CA ASN A 168 -5.80 -1.81 -19.96
C ASN A 168 -6.41 -1.17 -21.21
N ASN A 169 -7.63 -1.52 -21.63
CA ASN A 169 -8.05 -1.19 -22.99
C ASN A 169 -9.14 -0.13 -23.14
N ASN A 170 -10.03 0.13 -22.16
CA ASN A 170 -11.19 1.01 -22.40
C ASN A 170 -11.79 1.70 -21.18
N SER A 171 -11.10 1.84 -20.05
CA SER A 171 -11.69 2.47 -18.87
C SER A 171 -11.09 3.84 -18.57
N ASN A 172 -11.89 4.72 -17.97
CA ASN A 172 -11.41 5.98 -17.36
C ASN A 172 -10.57 5.72 -16.08
N LYS A 173 -10.35 4.43 -15.72
CA LYS A 173 -9.56 4.03 -14.57
C LYS A 173 -8.08 4.04 -14.94
N VAL A 174 -7.26 4.62 -14.08
CA VAL A 174 -5.80 4.62 -14.21
C VAL A 174 -5.14 3.35 -13.65
N GLY A 175 -5.83 2.66 -12.75
CA GLY A 175 -5.37 1.41 -12.16
C GLY A 175 -6.48 0.65 -11.44
N TRP A 176 -6.19 -0.58 -11.13
CA TRP A 176 -7.03 -1.47 -10.34
C TRP A 176 -6.16 -2.39 -9.50
N ASN A 177 -6.45 -2.47 -8.22
CA ASN A 177 -5.79 -3.41 -7.32
C ASN A 177 -6.85 -4.30 -6.70
N PHE A 178 -6.54 -5.58 -6.62
CA PHE A 178 -7.39 -6.56 -5.97
C PHE A 178 -6.66 -7.16 -4.78
N HIS A 179 -7.28 -7.04 -3.62
CA HIS A 179 -6.68 -7.43 -2.35
C HIS A 179 -7.57 -8.42 -1.61
N ARG A 180 -6.92 -9.29 -0.84
CA ARG A 180 -7.59 -10.16 0.13
C ARG A 180 -7.21 -9.73 1.54
N ARG A 181 -8.22 -9.56 2.40
CA ARG A 181 -8.00 -9.33 3.83
C ARG A 181 -7.29 -10.53 4.47
N ILE A 182 -6.31 -10.26 5.32
CA ILE A 182 -5.61 -11.26 6.13
C ILE A 182 -5.79 -10.92 7.61
N GLY A 183 -5.87 -11.97 8.44
CA GLY A 183 -6.21 -11.81 9.86
C GLY A 183 -7.71 -11.63 10.09
N GLU A 184 -8.10 -11.78 11.35
CA GLU A 184 -9.48 -11.54 11.82
C GLU A 184 -9.74 -10.06 12.02
#